data_240b7697ec2a0118ffb829b8b5a5fbc9
#
_entry.id   240b7697ec2a0118ffb829b8b5a5fbc9
#
_cell.length_a   1.000
_cell.length_b   1.000
_cell.length_c   1.000
_cell.angle_alpha   90.00
_cell.angle_beta   90.00
_cell.angle_gamma   90.00
#
_symmetry.space_group_name_H-M   'P 1'
#
loop_
_entity.id
_entity.type
_entity.pdbx_description
1 polymer ?
#
loop_
_entity_poly.entity_id
_entity_poly.type
_entity_poly.pdbx_seq_one_letter_code
_entity_poly.pdbx_strand_id
1 'polypeptide(L)'
;MANQETAYGLRPIGLTGSAANSTGLTKYEIASDNTNAIYQYSLVIPLAAGVIDQAGDTAGGTTAALGVLMGVEYVDSSSKKTVFKNYWPGSNNASVDTNHPVKALVADNPMQTFQVASDASLTNRATALAAVFANASLGTSARTGSTDTGRSNSALGVSTIATTATLPLKIMGIVDDDANSDFTAAGIPLIVRINAHYNSCLLYTSPSPRDGLLSRMPSSA
;
A
#
# COMPACT_ATOMS: atom_id res chain seq x y z
N MET A 1 -5.81 25.55 -14.20
CA MET A 1 -4.38 25.20 -14.41
C MET A 1 -4.28 23.69 -14.29
N ALA A 2 -3.44 23.04 -15.08
CA ALA A 2 -3.24 21.60 -14.90
C ALA A 2 -2.56 21.33 -13.56
N ASN A 3 -2.91 20.21 -12.91
CA ASN A 3 -2.28 19.78 -11.67
C ASN A 3 -0.76 19.60 -11.89
N GLN A 4 0.03 19.99 -10.89
CA GLN A 4 1.49 19.95 -10.97
C GLN A 4 2.03 18.56 -10.55
N GLU A 5 1.33 17.87 -9.67
CA GLU A 5 1.75 16.55 -9.22
C GLU A 5 1.36 15.46 -10.23
N THR A 6 2.34 14.65 -10.58
CA THR A 6 2.16 13.38 -11.28
C THR A 6 2.04 12.25 -10.26
N ALA A 7 1.73 11.04 -10.71
CA ALA A 7 1.71 9.86 -9.86
C ALA A 7 3.06 9.65 -9.14
N TYR A 8 3.03 9.42 -7.82
CA TYR A 8 4.22 9.29 -6.96
C TYR A 8 4.15 8.12 -5.97
N GLY A 9 3.17 7.25 -6.11
CA GLY A 9 2.92 6.13 -5.20
C GLY A 9 2.14 6.53 -3.95
N LEU A 10 2.23 5.69 -2.90
CA LEU A 10 1.55 5.90 -1.61
C LEU A 10 2.53 6.51 -0.60
N ARG A 11 2.48 7.82 -0.43
CA ARG A 11 3.34 8.53 0.53
C ARG A 11 2.73 8.47 1.94
N PRO A 12 3.42 7.91 2.95
CA PRO A 12 2.93 7.91 4.33
C PRO A 12 2.80 9.34 4.87
N ILE A 13 1.65 9.67 5.50
CA ILE A 13 1.40 11.02 6.04
C ILE A 13 1.01 11.02 7.51
N GLY A 14 0.45 9.96 8.05
CA GLY A 14 0.02 9.92 9.45
C GLY A 14 -0.71 8.64 9.81
N LEU A 15 -1.31 8.62 10.99
CA LEU A 15 -2.13 7.50 11.48
C LEU A 15 -3.58 7.95 11.64
N THR A 16 -4.52 7.02 11.46
CA THR A 16 -5.94 7.25 11.78
C THR A 16 -6.16 7.16 13.29
N GLY A 17 -6.93 8.09 13.83
CA GLY A 17 -7.30 8.09 15.25
C GLY A 17 -6.24 8.72 16.17
N SER A 18 -6.40 8.48 17.48
CA SER A 18 -5.54 9.06 18.52
C SER A 18 -4.29 8.23 18.82
N ALA A 19 -3.91 7.30 17.96
CA ALA A 19 -2.72 6.49 18.17
C ALA A 19 -1.46 7.36 18.17
N ALA A 20 -0.55 7.09 19.11
CA ALA A 20 0.75 7.74 19.12
C ALA A 20 1.45 7.47 17.77
N ASN A 21 1.99 8.53 17.16
CA ASN A 21 2.66 8.44 15.87
C ASN A 21 4.04 7.79 16.04
N SER A 22 4.06 6.47 16.20
CA SER A 22 5.27 5.66 16.15
C SER A 22 5.39 5.08 14.73
N THR A 23 5.90 5.86 13.82
CA THR A 23 6.17 5.43 12.43
C THR A 23 7.43 4.57 12.37
N GLY A 24 7.40 3.39 13.02
CA GLY A 24 8.41 2.38 12.81
C GLY A 24 8.30 1.77 11.42
N LEU A 25 9.44 1.45 10.83
CA LEU A 25 9.50 0.63 9.62
C LEU A 25 9.85 -0.80 10.03
N THR A 26 9.08 -1.75 9.55
CA THR A 26 9.38 -3.18 9.76
C THR A 26 10.28 -3.68 8.63
N LYS A 27 11.23 -4.55 8.98
CA LYS A 27 12.13 -5.17 8.00
C LYS A 27 11.52 -6.49 7.54
N TYR A 28 11.32 -6.62 6.23
CA TYR A 28 10.93 -7.85 5.54
C TYR A 28 12.00 -8.24 4.53
N GLU A 29 11.96 -9.48 4.04
CA GLU A 29 12.91 -9.94 3.04
C GLU A 29 12.30 -9.85 1.64
N ILE A 30 13.13 -9.48 0.66
CA ILE A 30 12.87 -9.63 -0.78
C ILE A 30 13.71 -10.81 -1.24
N ALA A 31 13.15 -11.68 -2.10
CA ALA A 31 13.91 -12.76 -2.69
C ALA A 31 15.11 -12.20 -3.46
N SER A 32 16.31 -12.70 -3.20
CA SER A 32 17.55 -12.19 -3.81
C SER A 32 17.60 -12.38 -5.34
N ASP A 33 16.79 -13.29 -5.86
CA ASP A 33 16.59 -13.57 -7.28
C ASP A 33 15.40 -12.82 -7.90
N ASN A 34 14.67 -12.02 -7.12
CA ASN A 34 13.56 -11.22 -7.64
C ASN A 34 14.06 -10.22 -8.69
N THR A 35 13.71 -10.45 -9.94
CA THR A 35 14.10 -9.64 -11.09
C THR A 35 13.29 -8.35 -11.23
N ASN A 36 12.12 -8.26 -10.57
CA ASN A 36 11.24 -7.10 -10.65
C ASN A 36 11.77 -5.97 -9.79
N ALA A 37 11.76 -4.76 -10.32
CA ALA A 37 12.02 -3.58 -9.51
C ALA A 37 10.83 -3.29 -8.58
N ILE A 38 11.11 -2.90 -7.33
CA ILE A 38 10.09 -2.45 -6.36
C ILE A 38 10.47 -1.04 -5.94
N TYR A 39 9.70 -0.05 -6.39
CA TYR A 39 10.00 1.35 -6.19
C TYR A 39 9.55 1.84 -4.81
N GLN A 40 10.18 2.91 -4.32
CA GLN A 40 9.74 3.60 -3.13
C GLN A 40 8.29 4.06 -3.27
N TYR A 41 7.51 3.92 -2.22
CA TYR A 41 6.06 4.20 -2.18
C TYR A 41 5.20 3.22 -2.99
N SER A 42 5.74 2.09 -3.44
CA SER A 42 4.92 1.00 -3.98
C SER A 42 4.24 0.21 -2.87
N LEU A 43 3.00 -0.18 -3.13
CA LEU A 43 2.27 -1.13 -2.30
C LEU A 43 2.93 -2.51 -2.40
N VAL A 44 3.14 -3.20 -1.29
CA VAL A 44 3.75 -4.53 -1.24
C VAL A 44 2.84 -5.56 -0.61
N ILE A 45 3.01 -6.80 -1.04
CA ILE A 45 2.25 -7.98 -0.59
C ILE A 45 3.20 -9.05 -0.06
N PRO A 46 2.78 -9.84 0.93
CA PRO A 46 3.53 -11.02 1.34
C PRO A 46 3.34 -12.17 0.37
N LEU A 47 4.38 -12.96 0.18
CA LEU A 47 4.37 -14.21 -0.58
C LEU A 47 4.52 -15.42 0.35
N ALA A 48 4.08 -16.60 -0.13
CA ALA A 48 4.10 -17.84 0.65
C ALA A 48 5.51 -18.29 1.10
N ALA A 49 6.56 -17.81 0.42
CA ALA A 49 7.95 -18.09 0.80
C ALA A 49 8.47 -17.24 1.98
N GLY A 50 7.64 -16.40 2.59
CA GLY A 50 8.05 -15.50 3.68
C GLY A 50 8.76 -14.24 3.22
N VAL A 51 8.76 -13.95 1.92
CA VAL A 51 9.31 -12.76 1.29
C VAL A 51 8.18 -11.84 0.83
N ILE A 52 8.54 -10.62 0.43
CA ILE A 52 7.59 -9.66 -0.13
C ILE A 52 7.87 -9.38 -1.60
N ASP A 53 6.81 -8.99 -2.32
CA ASP A 53 6.90 -8.47 -3.69
C ASP A 53 5.95 -7.27 -3.84
N GLN A 54 6.08 -6.57 -4.95
CA GLN A 54 5.20 -5.47 -5.29
C GLN A 54 3.78 -5.97 -5.60
N ALA A 55 2.77 -5.28 -5.09
CA ALA A 55 1.38 -5.55 -5.42
C ALA A 55 1.15 -5.43 -6.94
N GLY A 56 0.30 -6.32 -7.48
CA GLY A 56 -0.09 -6.27 -8.88
C GLY A 56 -0.91 -5.01 -9.22
N ASP A 57 -0.94 -4.69 -10.50
CA ASP A 57 -1.73 -3.62 -11.11
C ASP A 57 -3.12 -4.08 -11.54
N THR A 58 -3.52 -5.28 -11.16
CA THR A 58 -4.83 -5.82 -11.52
C THR A 58 -5.91 -5.07 -10.74
N ALA A 59 -6.75 -4.35 -11.45
CA ALA A 59 -7.97 -3.80 -10.91
C ALA A 59 -8.74 -4.92 -10.17
N GLY A 60 -8.94 -4.78 -8.86
CA GLY A 60 -9.63 -5.78 -8.06
C GLY A 60 -8.75 -6.90 -7.49
N GLY A 61 -7.44 -6.73 -7.43
CA GLY A 61 -6.54 -7.67 -6.72
C GLY A 61 -7.04 -7.89 -5.29
N THR A 62 -7.43 -9.13 -4.98
CA THR A 62 -7.98 -9.54 -3.67
C THR A 62 -6.90 -9.87 -2.64
N THR A 63 -5.63 -9.75 -3.02
CA THR A 63 -4.51 -10.06 -2.13
C THR A 63 -4.37 -8.96 -1.09
N ALA A 64 -4.40 -9.36 0.19
CA ALA A 64 -4.17 -8.44 1.28
C ALA A 64 -2.79 -7.79 1.17
N ALA A 65 -2.75 -6.47 1.24
CA ALA A 65 -1.50 -5.74 1.20
C ALA A 65 -0.83 -5.72 2.58
N LEU A 66 0.49 -5.75 2.58
CA LEU A 66 1.29 -5.71 3.81
C LEU A 66 1.58 -4.27 4.25
N GLY A 67 1.87 -3.41 3.31
CA GLY A 67 2.29 -2.03 3.57
C GLY A 67 2.89 -1.38 2.34
N VAL A 68 3.73 -0.37 2.56
CA VAL A 68 4.34 0.43 1.51
C VAL A 68 5.87 0.42 1.66
N LEU A 69 6.59 0.17 0.56
CA LEU A 69 8.05 0.16 0.54
C LEU A 69 8.61 1.57 0.76
N MET A 70 9.54 1.70 1.71
CA MET A 70 10.24 2.95 1.99
C MET A 70 11.70 2.94 1.54
N GLY A 71 12.31 1.77 1.47
CA GLY A 71 13.69 1.59 1.06
C GLY A 71 14.15 0.15 1.21
N VAL A 72 15.37 -0.11 0.77
CA VAL A 72 15.98 -1.44 0.82
C VAL A 72 17.43 -1.37 1.31
N GLU A 73 17.87 -2.46 1.92
CA GLU A 73 19.23 -2.69 2.39
C GLU A 73 19.69 -4.05 1.89
N TYR A 74 20.84 -4.12 1.23
CA TYR A 74 21.44 -5.38 0.79
C TYR A 74 22.98 -5.30 0.80
N VAL A 75 23.65 -6.45 0.73
CA VAL A 75 25.10 -6.52 0.62
C VAL A 75 25.50 -6.67 -0.84
N ASP A 76 26.39 -5.79 -1.30
CA ASP A 76 26.95 -5.88 -2.65
C ASP A 76 27.93 -7.05 -2.75
N SER A 77 27.81 -7.87 -3.80
CA SER A 77 28.58 -9.09 -3.97
C SER A 77 30.08 -8.84 -4.25
N SER A 78 30.39 -7.68 -4.87
CA SER A 78 31.75 -7.34 -5.28
C SER A 78 32.52 -6.66 -4.13
N SER A 79 31.92 -5.62 -3.54
CA SER A 79 32.56 -4.81 -2.50
C SER A 79 32.37 -5.40 -1.09
N LYS A 80 31.46 -6.34 -0.90
CA LYS A 80 31.02 -6.90 0.41
C LYS A 80 30.55 -5.83 1.40
N LYS A 81 30.11 -4.69 0.90
CA LYS A 81 29.59 -3.58 1.70
C LYS A 81 28.08 -3.54 1.66
N THR A 82 27.48 -3.09 2.75
CA THR A 82 26.05 -2.82 2.81
C THR A 82 25.72 -1.60 1.97
N VAL A 83 24.72 -1.77 1.10
CA VAL A 83 24.17 -0.74 0.22
C VAL A 83 22.75 -0.42 0.67
N PHE A 84 22.45 0.87 0.79
CA PHE A 84 21.10 1.38 1.06
C PHE A 84 20.58 2.08 -0.19
N LYS A 85 19.39 1.71 -0.62
CA LYS A 85 18.67 2.37 -1.71
C LYS A 85 17.24 2.64 -1.31
N ASN A 86 16.63 3.65 -1.93
CA ASN A 86 15.21 3.95 -1.73
C ASN A 86 14.28 2.97 -2.46
N TYR A 87 14.80 2.15 -3.40
CA TYR A 87 14.04 1.16 -4.14
C TYR A 87 14.87 -0.10 -4.41
N TRP A 88 14.22 -1.20 -4.67
CA TRP A 88 14.82 -2.43 -5.15
C TRP A 88 14.92 -2.40 -6.68
N PRO A 89 16.12 -2.43 -7.28
CA PRO A 89 16.27 -2.32 -8.73
C PRO A 89 16.02 -3.63 -9.49
N GLY A 90 15.76 -4.73 -8.80
CA GLY A 90 15.74 -6.08 -9.36
C GLY A 90 17.12 -6.74 -9.36
N SER A 91 17.17 -8.06 -9.26
CA SER A 91 18.42 -8.83 -9.21
C SER A 91 19.29 -8.69 -10.46
N ASN A 92 18.69 -8.39 -11.61
CA ASN A 92 19.43 -8.14 -12.85
C ASN A 92 20.20 -6.81 -12.85
N ASN A 93 19.80 -5.86 -11.98
CA ASN A 93 20.37 -4.51 -11.90
C ASN A 93 21.07 -4.24 -10.57
N ALA A 94 21.12 -5.24 -9.68
CA ALA A 94 21.78 -5.16 -8.38
C ALA A 94 22.82 -6.27 -8.29
N SER A 95 24.05 -5.90 -7.89
CA SER A 95 25.10 -6.87 -7.56
C SER A 95 24.88 -7.34 -6.12
N VAL A 96 24.08 -8.41 -5.92
CA VAL A 96 23.67 -8.88 -4.60
C VAL A 96 24.50 -10.07 -4.16
N ASP A 97 24.97 -10.05 -2.91
CA ASP A 97 25.54 -11.22 -2.26
C ASP A 97 24.41 -12.12 -1.74
N THR A 98 24.20 -13.24 -2.42
CA THR A 98 23.11 -14.18 -2.11
C THR A 98 23.25 -14.88 -0.74
N ASN A 99 24.41 -14.76 -0.08
CA ASN A 99 24.60 -15.25 1.29
C ASN A 99 24.00 -14.32 2.35
N HIS A 100 23.54 -13.13 1.95
CA HIS A 100 22.93 -12.15 2.83
C HIS A 100 21.52 -11.81 2.37
N PRO A 101 20.56 -11.65 3.29
CA PRO A 101 19.18 -11.30 2.92
C PRO A 101 19.10 -9.88 2.37
N VAL A 102 18.26 -9.69 1.36
CA VAL A 102 17.82 -8.36 0.92
C VAL A 102 16.70 -7.90 1.83
N LYS A 103 16.90 -6.83 2.57
CA LYS A 103 15.94 -6.32 3.55
C LYS A 103 15.19 -5.12 2.98
N ALA A 104 13.88 -5.20 2.97
CA ALA A 104 12.96 -4.12 2.65
C ALA A 104 12.50 -3.43 3.95
N LEU A 105 12.50 -2.12 3.95
CA LEU A 105 11.91 -1.29 5.00
C LEU A 105 10.48 -0.95 4.59
N VAL A 106 9.49 -1.42 5.33
CA VAL A 106 8.07 -1.31 4.99
C VAL A 106 7.31 -0.55 6.07
N ALA A 107 6.50 0.43 5.65
CA ALA A 107 5.50 1.06 6.49
C ALA A 107 4.26 0.17 6.52
N ASP A 108 4.14 -0.67 7.56
CA ASP A 108 3.17 -1.76 7.67
C ASP A 108 2.16 -1.60 8.79
N ASN A 109 2.01 -0.41 9.34
CA ASN A 109 0.98 -0.17 10.35
C ASN A 109 -0.41 -0.18 9.71
N PRO A 110 -1.36 -1.02 10.18
CA PRO A 110 -2.73 -1.08 9.64
C PRO A 110 -3.50 0.24 9.71
N MET A 111 -3.13 1.13 10.63
CA MET A 111 -3.77 2.44 10.81
C MET A 111 -3.06 3.56 10.04
N GLN A 112 -2.00 3.22 9.29
CA GLN A 112 -1.25 4.19 8.48
C GLN A 112 -2.12 4.76 7.37
N THR A 113 -2.09 6.08 7.22
CA THR A 113 -2.68 6.80 6.10
C THR A 113 -1.61 7.22 5.11
N PHE A 114 -1.98 7.20 3.85
CA PHE A 114 -1.11 7.53 2.73
C PHE A 114 -1.76 8.59 1.86
N GLN A 115 -0.94 9.45 1.29
CA GLN A 115 -1.34 10.34 0.21
C GLN A 115 -1.03 9.65 -1.12
N VAL A 116 -1.96 9.70 -2.06
CA VAL A 116 -1.81 9.17 -3.41
C VAL A 116 -2.51 10.07 -4.41
N ALA A 117 -1.93 10.23 -5.60
CA ALA A 117 -2.57 10.99 -6.67
C ALA A 117 -3.61 10.13 -7.41
N SER A 118 -4.66 10.74 -7.95
CA SER A 118 -5.60 10.07 -8.86
C SER A 118 -4.98 9.84 -10.25
N ASP A 119 -5.29 8.72 -10.91
CA ASP A 119 -4.83 8.41 -12.26
C ASP A 119 -5.66 9.11 -13.35
N ALA A 120 -6.85 9.57 -13.01
CA ALA A 120 -7.78 10.24 -13.91
C ALA A 120 -8.52 11.39 -13.20
N SER A 121 -9.32 12.13 -13.97
CA SER A 121 -10.14 13.23 -13.45
C SER A 121 -11.26 12.71 -12.54
N LEU A 122 -11.58 13.49 -11.51
CA LEU A 122 -12.73 13.27 -10.62
C LEU A 122 -13.91 14.21 -10.97
N THR A 123 -13.84 14.85 -12.12
CA THR A 123 -14.83 15.76 -12.69
C THR A 123 -15.02 17.06 -11.89
N ASN A 124 -15.28 16.97 -10.59
CA ASN A 124 -15.45 18.12 -9.70
C ASN A 124 -15.28 17.68 -8.23
N ARG A 125 -15.21 18.68 -7.33
CA ARG A 125 -15.03 18.41 -5.89
C ARG A 125 -16.18 17.62 -5.27
N ALA A 126 -17.41 17.77 -5.74
CA ALA A 126 -18.56 17.05 -5.21
C ALA A 126 -18.45 15.54 -5.53
N THR A 127 -18.01 15.20 -6.74
CA THR A 127 -17.74 13.80 -7.14
C THR A 127 -16.58 13.20 -6.33
N ALA A 128 -15.51 13.97 -6.11
CA ALA A 128 -14.40 13.55 -5.27
C ALA A 128 -14.84 13.32 -3.81
N LEU A 129 -15.69 14.19 -3.27
CA LEU A 129 -16.23 14.04 -1.93
C LEU A 129 -17.16 12.82 -1.81
N ALA A 130 -17.95 12.52 -2.84
CA ALA A 130 -18.80 11.33 -2.89
C ALA A 130 -17.97 10.02 -2.92
N ALA A 131 -16.72 10.07 -3.37
CA ALA A 131 -15.81 8.93 -3.34
C ALA A 131 -15.19 8.67 -1.94
N VAL A 132 -15.30 9.62 -1.01
CA VAL A 132 -14.81 9.42 0.36
C VAL A 132 -15.61 8.31 1.04
N PHE A 133 -14.92 7.44 1.76
CA PHE A 133 -15.39 6.18 2.36
C PHE A 133 -15.64 5.03 1.36
N ALA A 134 -15.57 5.27 0.05
CA ALA A 134 -15.53 4.18 -0.93
C ALA A 134 -14.14 3.50 -0.94
N ASN A 135 -14.08 2.33 -1.57
CA ASN A 135 -12.85 1.57 -1.76
C ASN A 135 -12.36 1.74 -3.20
N ALA A 136 -11.06 1.51 -3.42
CA ALA A 136 -10.45 1.60 -4.73
C ALA A 136 -9.27 0.64 -4.86
N SER A 137 -8.81 0.40 -6.08
CA SER A 137 -7.55 -0.26 -6.40
C SER A 137 -6.53 0.76 -6.91
N LEU A 138 -5.30 0.31 -7.09
CA LEU A 138 -4.31 1.06 -7.86
C LEU A 138 -4.69 1.05 -9.35
N GLY A 139 -4.30 2.10 -10.07
CA GLY A 139 -4.41 2.17 -11.53
C GLY A 139 -3.40 1.27 -12.24
N THR A 140 -3.41 1.30 -13.56
CA THR A 140 -2.59 0.44 -14.42
C THR A 140 -1.07 0.65 -14.29
N SER A 141 -0.65 1.76 -13.69
CA SER A 141 0.78 2.09 -13.46
C SER A 141 1.33 1.57 -12.14
N ALA A 142 0.63 0.67 -11.44
CA ALA A 142 0.96 0.26 -10.07
C ALA A 142 2.39 -0.33 -9.93
N ARG A 143 2.92 -0.99 -10.97
CA ARG A 143 4.25 -1.61 -10.97
C ARG A 143 5.33 -0.79 -11.66
N THR A 144 5.06 0.44 -12.02
CA THR A 144 6.02 1.30 -12.71
C THR A 144 6.64 2.33 -11.75
N GLY A 145 7.79 2.86 -12.15
CA GLY A 145 8.48 3.89 -11.40
C GLY A 145 9.65 4.47 -12.17
N SER A 146 10.25 5.51 -11.63
CA SER A 146 11.44 6.14 -12.18
C SER A 146 12.70 5.54 -11.58
N THR A 147 13.60 5.04 -12.40
CA THR A 147 14.91 4.54 -11.95
C THR A 147 15.84 5.67 -11.48
N ASP A 148 15.63 6.89 -11.96
CA ASP A 148 16.44 8.06 -11.58
C ASP A 148 16.10 8.54 -10.18
N THR A 149 14.80 8.61 -9.85
CA THR A 149 14.33 9.03 -8.53
C THR A 149 14.11 7.86 -7.56
N GLY A 150 13.96 6.63 -8.07
CA GLY A 150 13.60 5.45 -7.33
C GLY A 150 12.15 5.44 -6.82
N ARG A 151 11.31 6.38 -7.27
CA ARG A 151 9.93 6.54 -6.83
C ARG A 151 8.95 5.80 -7.73
N SER A 152 7.89 5.29 -7.13
CA SER A 152 6.77 4.67 -7.84
C SER A 152 5.96 5.69 -8.64
N ASN A 153 5.40 5.24 -9.76
CA ASN A 153 4.37 5.96 -10.52
C ASN A 153 2.96 5.44 -10.22
N SER A 154 2.78 4.72 -9.12
CA SER A 154 1.46 4.23 -8.73
C SER A 154 0.53 5.39 -8.43
N ALA A 155 -0.71 5.26 -8.88
CA ALA A 155 -1.80 6.20 -8.63
C ALA A 155 -3.05 5.44 -8.23
N LEU A 156 -4.02 6.12 -7.62
CA LEU A 156 -5.33 5.55 -7.32
C LEU A 156 -6.14 5.49 -8.61
N GLY A 157 -6.66 4.30 -8.92
CA GLY A 157 -7.50 4.06 -10.10
C GLY A 157 -8.91 4.61 -9.91
N VAL A 158 -9.21 5.76 -10.50
CA VAL A 158 -10.53 6.41 -10.40
C VAL A 158 -11.64 5.50 -10.92
N SER A 159 -11.39 4.76 -12.00
CA SER A 159 -12.34 3.80 -12.59
C SER A 159 -12.66 2.61 -11.68
N THR A 160 -11.85 2.38 -10.65
CA THR A 160 -12.02 1.25 -9.71
C THR A 160 -12.80 1.62 -8.45
N ILE A 161 -13.14 2.90 -8.27
CA ILE A 161 -13.84 3.38 -7.07
C ILE A 161 -15.20 2.69 -6.96
N ALA A 162 -15.40 1.95 -5.88
CA ALA A 162 -16.61 1.17 -5.63
C ALA A 162 -16.82 0.91 -4.12
N THR A 163 -17.97 0.38 -3.76
CA THR A 163 -18.28 -0.06 -2.38
C THR A 163 -17.74 -1.46 -2.06
N THR A 164 -17.10 -2.12 -3.02
CA THR A 164 -16.58 -3.49 -2.88
C THR A 164 -15.52 -3.59 -1.78
N ALA A 165 -15.81 -4.38 -0.75
CA ALA A 165 -14.98 -4.49 0.45
C ALA A 165 -13.62 -5.15 0.23
N THR A 166 -13.44 -5.89 -0.86
CA THR A 166 -12.17 -6.59 -1.19
C THR A 166 -11.14 -5.70 -1.87
N LEU A 167 -11.50 -4.47 -2.26
CA LEU A 167 -10.54 -3.55 -2.86
C LEU A 167 -9.47 -3.12 -1.84
N PRO A 168 -8.20 -3.01 -2.27
CA PRO A 168 -7.07 -2.88 -1.36
C PRO A 168 -6.98 -1.55 -0.62
N LEU A 169 -7.54 -0.48 -1.17
CA LEU A 169 -7.46 0.86 -0.60
C LEU A 169 -8.84 1.37 -0.21
N LYS A 170 -8.91 2.14 0.87
CA LYS A 170 -10.09 2.91 1.29
C LYS A 170 -9.77 4.39 1.23
N ILE A 171 -10.63 5.16 0.57
CA ILE A 171 -10.49 6.61 0.48
C ILE A 171 -10.99 7.21 1.80
N MET A 172 -10.12 7.98 2.47
CA MET A 172 -10.40 8.59 3.76
C MET A 172 -10.71 10.09 3.65
N GLY A 173 -10.24 10.72 2.57
CA GLY A 173 -10.44 12.15 2.36
C GLY A 173 -9.73 12.68 1.12
N ILE A 174 -9.87 13.97 0.90
CA ILE A 174 -9.21 14.74 -0.16
C ILE A 174 -8.19 15.65 0.52
N VAL A 175 -7.02 15.81 -0.07
CA VAL A 175 -6.07 16.83 0.36
C VAL A 175 -6.44 18.15 -0.33
N ASP A 176 -6.66 19.18 0.45
CA ASP A 176 -6.88 20.53 -0.08
C ASP A 176 -5.50 21.14 -0.40
N ASP A 177 -5.13 21.12 -1.68
CA ASP A 177 -3.88 21.67 -2.20
C ASP A 177 -4.20 22.57 -3.40
N ASP A 178 -3.92 23.85 -3.26
CA ASP A 178 -4.22 24.85 -4.28
C ASP A 178 -3.50 24.58 -5.62
N ALA A 179 -2.32 23.97 -5.57
CA ALA A 179 -1.55 23.63 -6.76
C ALA A 179 -2.10 22.42 -7.54
N ASN A 180 -2.90 21.59 -6.88
CA ASN A 180 -3.45 20.33 -7.42
C ASN A 180 -4.97 20.24 -7.20
N SER A 181 -5.69 21.35 -7.43
CA SER A 181 -7.14 21.47 -7.21
C SER A 181 -7.99 21.41 -8.49
N ASP A 182 -7.39 21.13 -9.63
CA ASP A 182 -8.12 20.96 -10.90
C ASP A 182 -8.72 19.55 -10.99
N PHE A 183 -9.96 19.39 -10.51
CA PHE A 183 -10.68 18.12 -10.52
C PHE A 183 -11.01 17.59 -11.92
N THR A 184 -10.86 18.43 -12.97
CA THR A 184 -11.07 18.02 -14.37
C THR A 184 -9.83 17.33 -14.96
N ALA A 185 -8.71 17.34 -14.24
CA ALA A 185 -7.46 16.69 -14.61
C ALA A 185 -7.12 15.53 -13.65
N ALA A 186 -6.20 14.66 -14.05
CA ALA A 186 -5.56 13.68 -13.16
C ALA A 186 -4.65 14.38 -12.13
N GLY A 187 -4.21 13.65 -11.11
CA GLY A 187 -3.25 14.17 -10.13
C GLY A 187 -3.88 14.79 -8.87
N ILE A 188 -5.18 14.59 -8.65
CA ILE A 188 -5.82 15.03 -7.40
C ILE A 188 -5.27 14.22 -6.23
N PRO A 189 -4.70 14.86 -5.19
CA PRO A 189 -4.18 14.16 -4.03
C PRO A 189 -5.31 13.72 -3.10
N LEU A 190 -5.34 12.41 -2.83
CA LEU A 190 -6.32 11.75 -1.98
C LEU A 190 -5.63 11.13 -0.77
N ILE A 191 -6.31 11.11 0.36
CA ILE A 191 -5.89 10.38 1.55
C ILE A 191 -6.52 9.00 1.51
N VAL A 192 -5.69 7.97 1.59
CA VAL A 192 -6.15 6.57 1.59
C VAL A 192 -5.56 5.80 2.76
N ARG A 193 -6.19 4.69 3.10
CA ARG A 193 -5.69 3.66 4.02
C ARG A 193 -5.76 2.31 3.32
N ILE A 194 -4.87 1.39 3.69
CA ILE A 194 -4.98 0.00 3.23
C ILE A 194 -6.23 -0.62 3.85
N ASN A 195 -7.16 -1.05 3.02
CA ASN A 195 -8.44 -1.63 3.44
C ASN A 195 -8.28 -3.11 3.79
N ALA A 196 -7.71 -3.91 2.87
CA ALA A 196 -7.36 -5.31 3.10
C ALA A 196 -5.90 -5.39 3.54
N HIS A 197 -5.63 -5.14 4.83
CA HIS A 197 -4.28 -5.14 5.37
C HIS A 197 -3.93 -6.51 5.96
N TYR A 198 -2.76 -7.07 5.61
CA TYR A 198 -2.35 -8.41 6.04
C TYR A 198 -2.25 -8.54 7.57
N ASN A 199 -1.73 -7.51 8.25
CA ASN A 199 -1.58 -7.48 9.70
C ASN A 199 -2.83 -6.96 10.44
N SER A 200 -3.95 -6.63 9.75
CA SER A 200 -5.19 -6.30 10.43
C SER A 200 -5.87 -7.59 10.87
N CYS A 201 -6.36 -7.61 12.12
CA CYS A 201 -7.19 -8.70 12.60
C CYS A 201 -8.46 -8.77 11.74
N LEU A 202 -8.48 -9.67 10.78
CA LEU A 202 -9.67 -9.99 10.01
C LEU A 202 -10.60 -10.80 10.89
N LEU A 203 -11.56 -10.09 11.50
CA LEU A 203 -12.84 -10.60 12.02
C LEU A 203 -12.84 -12.05 12.50
N TYR A 204 -12.94 -12.17 13.77
CA TYR A 204 -13.53 -13.32 14.44
C TYR A 204 -14.96 -13.56 13.87
N THR A 205 -15.07 -14.39 12.84
CA THR A 205 -16.34 -14.68 12.16
C THR A 205 -17.01 -15.98 12.64
N SER A 206 -16.48 -16.60 13.69
CA SER A 206 -17.10 -17.78 14.27
C SER A 206 -17.46 -17.50 15.72
N PRO A 207 -18.76 -17.52 16.08
CA PRO A 207 -19.13 -17.63 17.49
C PRO A 207 -18.48 -18.91 18.04
N SER A 208 -17.80 -18.78 19.16
CA SER A 208 -17.21 -19.92 19.85
C SER A 208 -18.30 -20.98 20.06
N PRO A 209 -18.03 -22.29 19.81
CA PRO A 209 -18.97 -23.34 20.17
C PRO A 209 -19.40 -23.32 21.65
N ARG A 210 -18.70 -22.56 22.50
CA ARG A 210 -19.06 -22.34 23.91
C ARG A 210 -20.21 -21.39 24.09
N ASP A 211 -20.47 -20.45 23.19
CA ASP A 211 -21.59 -19.51 23.33
C ASP A 211 -22.94 -20.16 23.06
N GLY A 212 -22.96 -21.33 22.42
CA GLY A 212 -24.17 -22.14 22.22
C GLY A 212 -24.57 -23.04 23.40
N LEU A 213 -23.70 -23.17 24.38
CA LEU A 213 -23.95 -24.10 25.52
C LEU A 213 -24.61 -23.44 26.73
N LEU A 214 -24.70 -22.11 26.81
CA LEU A 214 -25.29 -21.39 27.92
C LEU A 214 -26.82 -21.24 27.85
N SER A 215 -27.47 -21.65 26.75
CA SER A 215 -28.94 -21.55 26.60
C SER A 215 -29.71 -22.82 26.97
N ARG A 216 -29.07 -23.84 27.53
CA ARG A 216 -29.75 -25.04 28.02
C ARG A 216 -29.62 -25.16 29.52
N MET A 217 -30.21 -24.23 30.25
CA MET A 217 -30.68 -24.54 31.61
C MET A 217 -32.02 -25.28 31.51
N PRO A 218 -32.16 -26.51 32.01
CA PRO A 218 -33.46 -27.13 32.14
C PRO A 218 -34.26 -26.34 33.17
N SER A 219 -35.43 -25.89 32.81
CA SER A 219 -36.42 -25.38 33.73
C SER A 219 -36.78 -26.55 34.69
N SER A 220 -36.33 -26.48 35.90
CA SER A 220 -36.79 -27.41 36.95
C SER A 220 -38.21 -26.99 37.32
N ALA A 221 -39.12 -27.95 37.15
CA ALA A 221 -40.49 -27.92 37.68
C ALA A 221 -40.48 -27.82 39.23
#